data_62fa2385a9c15ac3b013b5c1ac7db1e6
#
_entry.id   62fa2385a9c15ac3b013b5c1ac7db1e6
#
_cell.length_a   1.000
_cell.length_b   1.000
_cell.length_c   1.000
_cell.angle_alpha   90.00
_cell.angle_beta   90.00
_cell.angle_gamma   90.00
#
_symmetry.space_group_name_H-M   'P 1'
#
loop_
_entity.id
_entity.type
_entity.pdbx_description
1 polymer ?
#
loop_
_entity_poly.entity_id
_entity_poly.type
_entity_poly.pdbx_seq_one_letter_code
_entity_poly.pdbx_strand_id
1 'polypeptide(L)'
;PMKLNCLDEKESIFNYVKQKDLLLYYPYHSFEHFIHFLYEAVHDPQTKEIMVTQYRVAENSAVINTLIAAAQNGKKVTVFVELKARFDEENNLATAEMMKSAGIKIIYSLPGLKVHAKVALIRRKSKGDDPKTCDFAYIGTGNFNEKTAMLYADCGLFTCNPKITKDLYTLFCTLQGKENPKFSTLLVARFNLIPELNRLIDHEIELAEKGQGGRIILKMNGLQDPAMIDRLYEASQRGVQIDLIVRGICCLIPGQPYSRNIRVTRIVDTFLEHARVWYFGNAGHPKIYFGSPDYPDRVFVWWQAFIL
;
A
#
# COMPACT_ATOMS: atom_id res chain seq x y z
N PRO A 1 -4.94 21.23 -1.65
CA PRO A 1 -4.53 20.13 -2.52
C PRO A 1 -4.77 20.48 -3.98
N MET A 2 -3.82 20.15 -4.84
CA MET A 2 -3.99 20.38 -6.28
C MET A 2 -4.98 19.35 -6.84
N LYS A 3 -5.97 19.83 -7.58
CA LYS A 3 -6.71 18.98 -8.52
C LYS A 3 -5.80 18.83 -9.75
N LEU A 4 -5.70 17.61 -10.27
CA LEU A 4 -4.91 17.37 -11.47
C LEU A 4 -5.67 17.92 -12.68
N ASN A 5 -5.04 18.80 -13.45
CA ASN A 5 -5.65 19.35 -14.68
C ASN A 5 -5.97 18.26 -15.73
N CYS A 6 -5.33 17.09 -15.63
CA CYS A 6 -5.61 15.92 -16.49
C CYS A 6 -6.77 15.05 -15.97
N LEU A 7 -7.39 15.41 -14.85
CA LEU A 7 -8.56 14.78 -14.25
C LEU A 7 -9.56 15.87 -13.88
N ASP A 8 -9.99 16.66 -14.86
CA ASP A 8 -11.13 17.55 -14.69
C ASP A 8 -12.33 16.74 -14.19
N GLU A 9 -13.23 17.37 -13.43
CA GLU A 9 -14.40 16.72 -12.79
C GLU A 9 -15.29 15.90 -13.77
N LYS A 10 -15.00 16.00 -15.07
CA LYS A 10 -15.68 15.30 -16.16
C LYS A 10 -14.88 14.11 -16.73
N GLU A 11 -13.60 13.95 -16.38
CA GLU A 11 -12.79 12.84 -16.90
C GLU A 11 -12.85 11.62 -15.97
N SER A 12 -13.19 10.48 -16.55
CA SER A 12 -13.25 9.21 -15.86
C SER A 12 -11.83 8.74 -15.45
N ILE A 13 -11.64 8.49 -14.16
CA ILE A 13 -10.41 7.88 -13.64
C ILE A 13 -10.22 6.50 -14.26
N PHE A 14 -11.28 5.73 -14.47
CA PHE A 14 -11.21 4.43 -15.12
C PHE A 14 -10.67 4.54 -16.55
N ASN A 15 -11.11 5.54 -17.34
CA ASN A 15 -10.62 5.73 -18.70
C ASN A 15 -9.16 6.17 -18.72
N TYR A 16 -8.76 7.01 -17.78
CA TYR A 16 -7.36 7.41 -17.63
C TYR A 16 -6.47 6.23 -17.29
N VAL A 17 -6.87 5.43 -16.28
CA VAL A 17 -6.09 4.30 -15.75
C VAL A 17 -5.97 3.16 -16.78
N LYS A 18 -6.92 3.02 -17.71
CA LYS A 18 -6.78 2.08 -18.84
C LYS A 18 -5.63 2.43 -19.80
N GLN A 19 -5.20 3.68 -19.83
CA GLN A 19 -4.12 4.14 -20.71
C GLN A 19 -2.77 4.13 -20.01
N LYS A 20 -2.74 4.53 -18.72
CA LYS A 20 -1.54 4.59 -17.89
C LYS A 20 -1.91 4.64 -16.41
N ASP A 21 -1.04 4.08 -15.59
CA ASP A 21 -1.18 4.16 -14.14
C ASP A 21 -1.16 5.61 -13.64
N LEU A 22 -1.88 5.88 -12.55
CA LEU A 22 -1.95 7.18 -11.91
C LEU A 22 -1.40 7.09 -10.49
N LEU A 23 -0.27 7.74 -10.24
CA LEU A 23 0.31 7.87 -8.90
C LEU A 23 0.01 9.25 -8.33
N LEU A 24 -0.65 9.29 -7.19
CA LEU A 24 -0.91 10.51 -6.44
C LEU A 24 -0.05 10.57 -5.18
N TYR A 25 0.27 11.80 -4.74
CA TYR A 25 0.99 12.07 -3.51
C TYR A 25 0.19 13.04 -2.64
N TYR A 26 -0.36 12.53 -1.56
CA TYR A 26 -1.13 13.31 -0.59
C TYR A 26 -0.19 14.01 0.40
N PRO A 27 -0.58 15.17 0.96
CA PRO A 27 -1.80 15.93 0.74
C PRO A 27 -1.71 16.91 -0.44
N TYR A 28 -0.64 16.86 -1.24
CA TYR A 28 -0.44 17.77 -2.38
C TYR A 28 -1.50 17.56 -3.46
N HIS A 29 -1.86 16.29 -3.74
CA HIS A 29 -3.01 15.95 -4.56
C HIS A 29 -4.23 15.69 -3.67
N SER A 30 -5.44 15.95 -4.21
CA SER A 30 -6.68 15.75 -3.47
C SER A 30 -7.01 14.27 -3.26
N PHE A 31 -7.42 13.92 -2.04
CA PHE A 31 -7.96 12.59 -1.73
C PHE A 31 -9.35 12.36 -2.38
N GLU A 32 -10.02 13.40 -2.82
CA GLU A 32 -11.28 13.31 -3.58
C GLU A 32 -11.17 12.42 -4.81
N HIS A 33 -9.98 12.30 -5.42
CA HIS A 33 -9.76 11.36 -6.54
C HIS A 33 -10.02 9.91 -6.14
N PHE A 34 -9.68 9.50 -4.91
CA PHE A 34 -10.00 8.16 -4.44
C PHE A 34 -11.51 7.98 -4.22
N ILE A 35 -12.18 8.98 -3.68
CA ILE A 35 -13.64 8.97 -3.51
C ILE A 35 -14.33 8.92 -4.88
N HIS A 36 -13.87 9.71 -5.85
CA HIS A 36 -14.38 9.68 -7.22
C HIS A 36 -14.16 8.32 -7.91
N PHE A 37 -13.00 7.70 -7.70
CA PHE A 37 -12.72 6.34 -8.20
C PHE A 37 -13.74 5.30 -7.68
N LEU A 38 -14.11 5.37 -6.41
CA LEU A 38 -15.16 4.53 -5.85
C LEU A 38 -16.54 4.93 -6.39
N TYR A 39 -16.80 6.21 -6.54
CA TYR A 39 -18.06 6.71 -7.09
C TYR A 39 -18.28 6.26 -8.55
N GLU A 40 -17.26 6.26 -9.38
CA GLU A 40 -17.34 5.68 -10.73
C GLU A 40 -17.72 4.19 -10.66
N ALA A 41 -17.16 3.44 -9.73
CA ALA A 41 -17.50 2.02 -9.54
C ALA A 41 -18.97 1.81 -9.15
N VAL A 42 -19.59 2.73 -8.41
CA VAL A 42 -21.02 2.68 -8.06
C VAL A 42 -21.88 2.73 -9.33
N HIS A 43 -21.51 3.60 -10.28
CA HIS A 43 -22.30 3.88 -11.48
C HIS A 43 -21.90 3.05 -12.71
N ASP A 44 -20.72 2.44 -12.72
CA ASP A 44 -20.28 1.59 -13.82
C ASP A 44 -21.11 0.28 -13.88
N PRO A 45 -21.90 0.05 -14.95
CA PRO A 45 -22.72 -1.15 -15.07
C PRO A 45 -21.89 -2.43 -15.19
N GLN A 46 -20.62 -2.33 -15.53
CA GLN A 46 -19.70 -3.46 -15.60
C GLN A 46 -19.14 -3.85 -14.22
N THR A 47 -19.15 -2.94 -13.26
CA THR A 47 -18.70 -3.25 -11.89
C THR A 47 -19.63 -4.27 -11.24
N LYS A 48 -19.09 -5.41 -10.81
CA LYS A 48 -19.79 -6.48 -10.10
C LYS A 48 -19.49 -6.54 -8.61
N GLU A 49 -18.23 -6.24 -8.25
CA GLU A 49 -17.76 -6.41 -6.88
C GLU A 49 -16.74 -5.34 -6.51
N ILE A 50 -16.83 -4.80 -5.31
CA ILE A 50 -15.88 -3.86 -4.71
C ILE A 50 -15.37 -4.49 -3.42
N MET A 51 -14.06 -4.59 -3.26
CA MET A 51 -13.39 -5.13 -2.09
C MET A 51 -12.43 -4.08 -1.53
N VAL A 52 -12.54 -3.75 -0.24
CA VAL A 52 -11.75 -2.69 0.39
C VAL A 52 -11.25 -3.16 1.75
N THR A 53 -10.01 -2.81 2.11
CA THR A 53 -9.51 -2.91 3.48
C THR A 53 -9.80 -1.63 4.24
N GLN A 54 -10.15 -1.73 5.51
CA GLN A 54 -10.43 -0.58 6.37
C GLN A 54 -9.67 -0.72 7.69
N TYR A 55 -8.83 0.27 7.98
CA TYR A 55 -8.06 0.32 9.21
C TYR A 55 -8.54 1.43 10.15
N ARG A 56 -8.71 2.64 9.63
CA ARG A 56 -9.25 3.82 10.33
C ARG A 56 -10.18 4.58 9.40
N VAL A 57 -11.33 4.94 9.91
CA VAL A 57 -12.36 5.66 9.17
C VAL A 57 -12.56 7.05 9.75
N ALA A 58 -12.79 8.03 8.90
CA ALA A 58 -13.23 9.33 9.36
C ALA A 58 -14.69 9.25 9.86
N GLU A 59 -15.02 10.07 10.83
CA GLU A 59 -16.40 10.31 11.19
C GLU A 59 -17.15 10.90 9.99
N ASN A 60 -18.33 10.39 9.65
CA ASN A 60 -19.09 10.74 8.46
C ASN A 60 -18.31 10.57 7.14
N SER A 61 -17.55 9.48 7.02
CA SER A 61 -16.68 9.22 5.88
C SER A 61 -17.43 9.13 4.55
N ALA A 62 -16.99 9.94 3.57
CA ALA A 62 -17.46 9.84 2.19
C ALA A 62 -17.12 8.51 1.55
N VAL A 63 -15.99 7.87 1.94
CA VAL A 63 -15.62 6.52 1.50
C VAL A 63 -16.69 5.51 1.92
N ILE A 64 -17.10 5.52 3.19
CA ILE A 64 -18.12 4.59 3.70
C ILE A 64 -19.48 4.85 3.03
N ASN A 65 -19.88 6.11 2.90
CA ASN A 65 -21.13 6.47 2.24
C ASN A 65 -21.16 6.00 0.78
N THR A 66 -20.04 6.09 0.07
CA THR A 66 -19.90 5.60 -1.31
C THR A 66 -20.00 4.08 -1.38
N LEU A 67 -19.40 3.34 -0.44
CA LEU A 67 -19.51 1.88 -0.37
C LEU A 67 -20.94 1.42 -0.06
N ILE A 68 -21.67 2.13 0.81
CA ILE A 68 -23.08 1.89 1.09
C ILE A 68 -23.91 2.13 -0.17
N ALA A 69 -23.69 3.25 -0.87
CA ALA A 69 -24.35 3.53 -2.15
C ALA A 69 -24.10 2.43 -3.19
N ALA A 70 -22.87 1.89 -3.25
CA ALA A 70 -22.56 0.77 -4.14
C ALA A 70 -23.38 -0.48 -3.83
N ALA A 71 -23.52 -0.85 -2.55
CA ALA A 71 -24.33 -1.99 -2.12
C ALA A 71 -25.81 -1.77 -2.46
N GLN A 72 -26.34 -0.58 -2.19
CA GLN A 72 -27.71 -0.21 -2.52
C GLN A 72 -27.98 -0.21 -4.05
N ASN A 73 -26.96 0.08 -4.86
CA ASN A 73 -27.01 -0.06 -6.33
C ASN A 73 -26.74 -1.50 -6.84
N GLY A 74 -26.82 -2.50 -5.96
CA GLY A 74 -26.74 -3.91 -6.33
C GLY A 74 -25.34 -4.42 -6.60
N LYS A 75 -24.29 -3.67 -6.23
CA LYS A 75 -22.90 -4.16 -6.30
C LYS A 75 -22.64 -5.07 -5.09
N LYS A 76 -21.88 -6.14 -5.31
CA LYS A 76 -21.35 -6.91 -4.18
C LYS A 76 -20.21 -6.12 -3.53
N VAL A 77 -20.36 -5.76 -2.26
CA VAL A 77 -19.33 -5.01 -1.52
C VAL A 77 -18.83 -5.86 -0.37
N THR A 78 -17.52 -5.98 -0.25
CA THR A 78 -16.83 -6.67 0.86
C THR A 78 -15.81 -5.74 1.48
N VAL A 79 -15.91 -5.51 2.79
CA VAL A 79 -15.00 -4.66 3.54
C VAL A 79 -14.30 -5.49 4.62
N PHE A 80 -12.98 -5.42 4.63
CA PHE A 80 -12.12 -6.05 5.64
C PHE A 80 -11.82 -5.02 6.72
N VAL A 81 -12.35 -5.23 7.92
CA VAL A 81 -12.24 -4.29 9.04
C VAL A 81 -11.22 -4.77 10.05
N GLU A 82 -10.22 -3.91 10.34
CA GLU A 82 -9.31 -4.11 11.45
C GLU A 82 -9.92 -3.53 12.75
N LEU A 83 -10.34 -4.41 13.66
CA LEU A 83 -10.97 -3.99 14.92
C LEU A 83 -9.98 -3.37 15.91
N LYS A 84 -8.71 -3.82 15.91
CA LYS A 84 -7.69 -3.36 16.87
C LYS A 84 -6.93 -2.11 16.39
N ALA A 85 -7.62 -1.18 15.75
CA ALA A 85 -7.06 0.13 15.43
C ALA A 85 -7.07 0.99 16.70
N ARG A 86 -5.89 1.24 17.31
CA ARG A 86 -5.77 2.05 18.54
C ARG A 86 -6.59 3.33 18.45
N PHE A 87 -7.42 3.60 19.46
CA PHE A 87 -8.29 4.77 19.61
C PHE A 87 -9.49 4.88 18.66
N ASP A 88 -9.71 3.88 17.76
CA ASP A 88 -10.79 3.93 16.77
C ASP A 88 -11.71 2.69 16.84
N GLU A 89 -11.62 1.86 17.89
CA GLU A 89 -12.33 0.57 17.98
C GLU A 89 -13.85 0.74 17.99
N GLU A 90 -14.37 1.68 18.78
CA GLU A 90 -15.82 1.94 18.85
C GLU A 90 -16.37 2.49 17.53
N ASN A 91 -15.65 3.44 16.91
CA ASN A 91 -16.03 4.00 15.62
C ASN A 91 -15.99 2.95 14.50
N ASN A 92 -14.96 2.09 14.50
CA ASN A 92 -14.87 1.01 13.52
C ASN A 92 -16.00 -0.02 13.69
N LEU A 93 -16.41 -0.33 14.93
CA LEU A 93 -17.51 -1.24 15.20
C LEU A 93 -18.86 -0.65 14.76
N ALA A 94 -19.15 0.60 15.15
CA ALA A 94 -20.38 1.28 14.75
C ALA A 94 -20.49 1.40 13.22
N THR A 95 -19.40 1.76 12.57
CA THR A 95 -19.33 1.86 11.10
C THR A 95 -19.53 0.49 10.43
N ALA A 96 -18.97 -0.58 11.01
CA ALA A 96 -19.17 -1.93 10.50
C ALA A 96 -20.63 -2.37 10.58
N GLU A 97 -21.34 -2.08 11.67
CA GLU A 97 -22.76 -2.39 11.81
C GLU A 97 -23.63 -1.59 10.82
N MET A 98 -23.30 -0.31 10.59
CA MET A 98 -23.97 0.51 9.58
C MET A 98 -23.78 -0.08 8.17
N MET A 99 -22.58 -0.50 7.82
CA MET A 99 -22.30 -1.15 6.53
C MET A 99 -23.01 -2.50 6.39
N LYS A 100 -23.06 -3.32 7.43
CA LYS A 100 -23.81 -4.58 7.44
C LYS A 100 -25.30 -4.35 7.17
N SER A 101 -25.88 -3.35 7.83
CA SER A 101 -27.30 -2.99 7.65
C SER A 101 -27.61 -2.57 6.21
N ALA A 102 -26.62 -2.06 5.48
CA ALA A 102 -26.72 -1.73 4.05
C ALA A 102 -26.45 -2.93 3.11
N GLY A 103 -26.23 -4.14 3.64
CA GLY A 103 -25.98 -5.34 2.85
C GLY A 103 -24.50 -5.57 2.47
N ILE A 104 -23.57 -4.84 3.07
CA ILE A 104 -22.14 -5.04 2.85
C ILE A 104 -21.64 -6.24 3.65
N LYS A 105 -20.86 -7.11 3.00
CA LYS A 105 -20.17 -8.21 3.68
C LYS A 105 -18.98 -7.65 4.47
N ILE A 106 -19.03 -7.74 5.80
CA ILE A 106 -17.92 -7.37 6.67
C ILE A 106 -17.13 -8.61 7.05
N ILE A 107 -15.81 -8.52 6.93
CA ILE A 107 -14.87 -9.54 7.37
C ILE A 107 -13.92 -8.87 8.37
N TYR A 108 -13.86 -9.43 9.55
CA TYR A 108 -12.95 -8.97 10.60
C TYR A 108 -11.60 -9.65 10.49
N SER A 109 -10.55 -8.94 10.89
CA SER A 109 -9.21 -9.52 11.00
C SER A 109 -9.21 -10.74 11.93
N LEU A 110 -8.45 -11.76 11.57
CA LEU A 110 -8.28 -12.95 12.40
C LEU A 110 -7.50 -12.59 13.68
N PRO A 111 -7.80 -13.23 14.82
CA PRO A 111 -7.05 -13.03 16.05
C PRO A 111 -5.54 -13.26 15.83
N GLY A 112 -4.71 -12.29 16.26
CA GLY A 112 -3.25 -12.34 16.07
C GLY A 112 -2.75 -11.92 14.68
N LEU A 113 -3.65 -11.58 13.75
CA LEU A 113 -3.32 -11.04 12.43
C LEU A 113 -3.84 -9.61 12.33
N LYS A 114 -2.98 -8.66 11.98
CA LYS A 114 -3.37 -7.27 11.78
C LYS A 114 -3.34 -6.93 10.29
N VAL A 115 -4.47 -6.45 9.77
CA VAL A 115 -4.59 -6.01 8.38
C VAL A 115 -4.26 -4.52 8.32
N HIS A 116 -3.07 -4.18 7.82
CA HIS A 116 -2.61 -2.80 7.68
C HIS A 116 -2.51 -2.32 6.21
N ALA A 117 -2.80 -3.20 5.25
CA ALA A 117 -2.86 -2.83 3.84
C ALA A 117 -3.98 -1.81 3.58
N LYS A 118 -3.73 -0.85 2.71
CA LYS A 118 -4.70 0.16 2.27
C LYS A 118 -4.94 -0.05 0.79
N VAL A 119 -5.85 -0.95 0.48
CA VAL A 119 -6.12 -1.41 -0.88
C VAL A 119 -7.61 -1.47 -1.18
N ALA A 120 -7.94 -1.15 -2.42
CA ALA A 120 -9.27 -1.34 -2.97
C ALA A 120 -9.17 -2.06 -4.32
N LEU A 121 -10.07 -2.99 -4.57
CA LEU A 121 -10.18 -3.74 -5.81
C LEU A 121 -11.62 -3.63 -6.34
N ILE A 122 -11.75 -3.14 -7.55
CA ILE A 122 -13.01 -3.06 -8.28
C ILE A 122 -12.98 -4.13 -9.36
N ARG A 123 -13.82 -5.15 -9.19
CA ARG A 123 -13.93 -6.26 -10.12
C ARG A 123 -15.07 -6.04 -11.10
N ARG A 124 -14.80 -6.27 -12.37
CA ARG A 124 -15.76 -6.06 -13.45
C ARG A 124 -16.30 -7.39 -13.98
N LYS A 125 -17.46 -7.33 -14.63
CA LYS A 125 -18.05 -8.47 -15.32
C LYS A 125 -17.15 -8.81 -16.51
N SER A 126 -16.65 -10.04 -16.56
CA SER A 126 -15.93 -10.54 -17.73
C SER A 126 -16.92 -10.77 -18.86
N LYS A 127 -16.67 -10.20 -20.04
CA LYS A 127 -17.33 -10.58 -21.28
C LYS A 127 -16.29 -11.33 -22.13
N GLY A 128 -16.09 -12.63 -21.80
CA GLY A 128 -15.10 -13.45 -22.50
C GLY A 128 -13.67 -12.89 -22.37
N ASP A 129 -12.86 -13.10 -23.40
CA ASP A 129 -11.47 -12.61 -23.47
C ASP A 129 -11.34 -11.16 -23.94
N ASP A 130 -12.37 -10.30 -23.73
CA ASP A 130 -12.28 -8.89 -24.12
C ASP A 130 -11.23 -8.17 -23.25
N PRO A 131 -10.07 -7.77 -23.81
CA PRO A 131 -9.02 -7.07 -23.08
C PRO A 131 -9.45 -5.68 -22.57
N LYS A 132 -10.64 -5.19 -22.97
CA LYS A 132 -11.21 -3.93 -22.47
C LYS A 132 -11.90 -4.10 -21.11
N THR A 133 -12.12 -5.32 -20.65
CA THR A 133 -12.68 -5.60 -19.31
C THR A 133 -11.56 -5.85 -18.31
N CYS A 134 -10.89 -4.80 -17.87
CA CYS A 134 -9.91 -4.89 -16.78
C CYS A 134 -10.58 -4.61 -15.42
N ASP A 135 -10.11 -5.30 -14.39
CA ASP A 135 -10.35 -4.91 -13.00
C ASP A 135 -9.51 -3.67 -12.68
N PHE A 136 -9.96 -2.84 -11.74
CA PHE A 136 -9.22 -1.66 -11.28
C PHE A 136 -8.79 -1.84 -9.84
N ALA A 137 -7.63 -1.31 -9.51
CA ALA A 137 -7.06 -1.34 -8.18
C ALA A 137 -6.61 0.04 -7.72
N TYR A 138 -6.74 0.26 -6.42
CA TYR A 138 -6.04 1.31 -5.69
C TYR A 138 -5.16 0.69 -4.62
N ILE A 139 -3.93 1.17 -4.50
CA ILE A 139 -3.00 0.76 -3.48
C ILE A 139 -2.36 1.99 -2.86
N GLY A 140 -2.54 2.16 -1.56
CA GLY A 140 -2.07 3.33 -0.83
C GLY A 140 -1.18 3.01 0.35
N THR A 141 -0.39 4.01 0.76
CA THR A 141 0.37 3.97 2.01
C THR A 141 -0.45 4.53 3.17
N GLY A 142 -1.40 5.43 2.90
CA GLY A 142 -2.28 6.11 3.85
C GLY A 142 -3.62 5.43 4.06
N ASN A 143 -4.21 5.64 5.24
CA ASN A 143 -5.55 5.14 5.56
C ASN A 143 -6.62 5.81 4.67
N PHE A 144 -7.73 5.11 4.46
CA PHE A 144 -8.92 5.66 3.79
C PHE A 144 -9.68 6.59 4.76
N ASN A 145 -9.04 7.70 5.08
CA ASN A 145 -9.53 8.67 6.05
C ASN A 145 -9.20 10.08 5.51
N GLU A 146 -10.24 10.82 5.20
CA GLU A 146 -10.18 12.13 4.56
C GLU A 146 -9.41 13.16 5.39
N LYS A 147 -9.52 13.10 6.72
CA LYS A 147 -8.82 14.00 7.64
C LYS A 147 -7.31 13.71 7.66
N THR A 148 -6.92 12.44 7.74
CA THR A 148 -5.49 12.07 7.76
C THR A 148 -4.83 12.30 6.41
N ALA A 149 -5.57 12.16 5.31
CA ALA A 149 -5.07 12.44 3.96
C ALA A 149 -4.68 13.91 3.73
N MET A 150 -5.13 14.83 4.58
CA MET A 150 -4.71 16.24 4.57
C MET A 150 -3.49 16.54 5.43
N LEU A 151 -3.07 15.58 6.26
CA LEU A 151 -2.02 15.77 7.27
C LEU A 151 -0.80 14.86 7.05
N TYR A 152 -0.97 13.77 6.31
CA TYR A 152 0.05 12.74 6.11
C TYR A 152 0.54 12.75 4.67
N ALA A 153 1.86 12.69 4.52
CA ALA A 153 2.51 12.51 3.23
C ALA A 153 2.45 11.01 2.86
N ASP A 154 1.53 10.69 1.95
CA ASP A 154 1.22 9.34 1.52
C ASP A 154 1.15 9.23 -0.01
N CYS A 155 1.40 8.03 -0.53
CA CYS A 155 1.27 7.70 -1.95
C CYS A 155 -0.01 6.88 -2.19
N GLY A 156 -0.61 7.04 -3.37
CA GLY A 156 -1.72 6.24 -3.84
C GLY A 156 -1.62 5.95 -5.32
N LEU A 157 -1.58 4.68 -5.70
CA LEU A 157 -1.53 4.21 -7.08
C LEU A 157 -2.90 3.69 -7.51
N PHE A 158 -3.39 4.20 -8.62
CA PHE A 158 -4.52 3.67 -9.36
C PHE A 158 -4.00 2.93 -10.58
N THR A 159 -4.43 1.70 -10.78
CA THR A 159 -3.94 0.84 -11.85
C THR A 159 -5.01 -0.14 -12.34
N CYS A 160 -4.90 -0.56 -13.59
CA CYS A 160 -5.61 -1.72 -14.11
C CYS A 160 -4.66 -2.83 -14.57
N ASN A 161 -3.42 -2.81 -14.10
CA ASN A 161 -2.44 -3.85 -14.42
C ASN A 161 -2.95 -5.22 -13.96
N PRO A 162 -3.10 -6.20 -14.87
CA PRO A 162 -3.73 -7.49 -14.55
C PRO A 162 -2.91 -8.32 -13.56
N LYS A 163 -1.59 -8.15 -13.48
CA LYS A 163 -0.77 -8.83 -12.49
C LYS A 163 -1.06 -8.30 -11.08
N ILE A 164 -1.18 -6.98 -10.94
CA ILE A 164 -1.48 -6.32 -9.67
C ILE A 164 -2.92 -6.64 -9.22
N THR A 165 -3.91 -6.50 -10.10
CA THR A 165 -5.30 -6.77 -9.74
C THR A 165 -5.54 -8.24 -9.38
N LYS A 166 -4.85 -9.18 -10.06
CA LYS A 166 -4.86 -10.61 -9.73
C LYS A 166 -4.24 -10.89 -8.35
N ASP A 167 -3.10 -10.29 -8.06
CA ASP A 167 -2.44 -10.44 -6.77
C ASP A 167 -3.29 -9.84 -5.64
N LEU A 168 -3.93 -8.68 -5.87
CA LEU A 168 -4.88 -8.11 -4.90
C LEU A 168 -6.09 -9.02 -4.66
N TYR A 169 -6.64 -9.60 -5.71
CA TYR A 169 -7.72 -10.58 -5.55
C TYR A 169 -7.27 -11.79 -4.74
N THR A 170 -6.05 -12.28 -5.00
CA THR A 170 -5.42 -13.34 -4.19
C THR A 170 -5.28 -12.92 -2.73
N LEU A 171 -4.83 -11.69 -2.46
CA LEU A 171 -4.73 -11.13 -1.11
C LEU A 171 -6.10 -11.15 -0.42
N PHE A 172 -7.14 -10.63 -1.06
CA PHE A 172 -8.49 -10.62 -0.50
C PHE A 172 -9.05 -12.03 -0.26
N CYS A 173 -8.77 -12.99 -1.13
CA CYS A 173 -9.12 -14.39 -0.91
C CYS A 173 -8.38 -14.97 0.31
N THR A 174 -7.11 -14.63 0.48
CA THR A 174 -6.29 -15.09 1.60
C THR A 174 -6.79 -14.51 2.93
N LEU A 175 -7.21 -13.24 2.95
CA LEU A 175 -7.85 -12.63 4.11
C LEU A 175 -9.18 -13.32 4.49
N GLN A 176 -9.78 -14.06 3.57
CA GLN A 176 -10.97 -14.89 3.78
C GLN A 176 -10.65 -16.36 4.12
N GLY A 177 -9.38 -16.68 4.35
CA GLY A 177 -8.95 -18.02 4.76
C GLY A 177 -8.42 -18.91 3.64
N LYS A 178 -8.21 -18.40 2.41
CA LYS A 178 -7.56 -19.19 1.35
C LYS A 178 -6.10 -19.44 1.72
N GLU A 179 -5.71 -20.68 1.71
CA GLU A 179 -4.36 -21.13 2.03
C GLU A 179 -3.41 -21.05 0.82
N ASN A 180 -2.11 -20.98 1.11
CA ASN A 180 -1.01 -21.04 0.13
C ASN A 180 -1.13 -20.06 -1.05
N PRO A 181 -1.30 -18.76 -0.81
CA PRO A 181 -1.34 -17.78 -1.87
C PRO A 181 0.03 -17.64 -2.56
N LYS A 182 0.01 -17.38 -3.87
CA LYS A 182 1.19 -17.00 -4.65
C LYS A 182 1.01 -15.60 -5.18
N PHE A 183 2.00 -14.74 -4.93
CA PHE A 183 2.04 -13.37 -5.41
C PHE A 183 3.14 -13.22 -6.46
N SER A 184 2.84 -12.54 -7.56
CA SER A 184 3.77 -12.33 -8.68
C SER A 184 4.39 -10.93 -8.68
N THR A 185 3.68 -9.96 -8.13
CA THR A 185 4.04 -8.54 -8.17
C THR A 185 4.00 -7.91 -6.78
N LEU A 186 2.99 -8.27 -5.98
CA LEU A 186 2.88 -7.74 -4.62
C LEU A 186 3.87 -8.43 -3.68
N LEU A 187 4.55 -7.63 -2.85
CA LEU A 187 5.31 -8.12 -1.71
C LEU A 187 4.43 -8.09 -0.45
N VAL A 188 4.12 -9.26 0.06
CA VAL A 188 3.23 -9.43 1.20
C VAL A 188 4.01 -9.96 2.40
N ALA A 189 3.98 -9.23 3.51
CA ALA A 189 4.89 -9.39 4.65
C ALA A 189 5.02 -10.83 5.16
N ARG A 190 3.93 -11.59 5.22
CA ARG A 190 3.93 -12.97 5.72
C ARG A 190 4.45 -14.01 4.69
N PHE A 191 4.49 -13.67 3.40
CA PHE A 191 4.73 -14.66 2.36
C PHE A 191 6.06 -14.45 1.64
N ASN A 192 6.24 -13.36 0.93
CA ASN A 192 7.37 -13.16 0.03
C ASN A 192 8.17 -11.88 0.29
N LEU A 193 7.75 -11.00 1.20
CA LEU A 193 8.41 -9.72 1.44
C LEU A 193 9.87 -9.89 1.90
N ILE A 194 10.11 -10.67 2.96
CA ILE A 194 11.45 -10.81 3.55
C ILE A 194 12.41 -11.53 2.60
N PRO A 195 12.04 -12.68 1.99
CA PRO A 195 12.90 -13.32 1.00
C PRO A 195 13.27 -12.40 -0.17
N GLU A 196 12.29 -11.66 -0.70
CA GLU A 196 12.55 -10.76 -1.83
C GLU A 196 13.42 -9.56 -1.42
N LEU A 197 13.19 -8.99 -0.24
CA LEU A 197 14.01 -7.89 0.28
C LEU A 197 15.48 -8.33 0.45
N ASN A 198 15.72 -9.50 1.03
CA ASN A 198 17.08 -10.06 1.15
C ASN A 198 17.70 -10.26 -0.23
N ARG A 199 16.98 -10.82 -1.18
CA ARG A 199 17.44 -11.00 -2.56
C ARG A 199 17.82 -9.66 -3.23
N LEU A 200 17.06 -8.61 -3.00
CA LEU A 200 17.35 -7.27 -3.53
C LEU A 200 18.61 -6.69 -2.90
N ILE A 201 18.81 -6.86 -1.59
CA ILE A 201 20.02 -6.43 -0.90
C ILE A 201 21.23 -7.21 -1.41
N ASP A 202 21.13 -8.55 -1.55
CA ASP A 202 22.19 -9.39 -2.10
C ASP A 202 22.60 -8.96 -3.50
N HIS A 203 21.61 -8.63 -4.34
CA HIS A 203 21.88 -8.14 -5.69
C HIS A 203 22.67 -6.81 -5.69
N GLU A 204 22.31 -5.86 -4.84
CA GLU A 204 23.07 -4.59 -4.71
C GLU A 204 24.50 -4.84 -4.17
N ILE A 205 24.68 -5.80 -3.28
CA ILE A 205 25.98 -6.23 -2.81
C ILE A 205 26.82 -6.77 -3.96
N GLU A 206 26.28 -7.70 -4.76
CA GLU A 206 26.98 -8.25 -5.92
C GLU A 206 27.38 -7.17 -6.94
N LEU A 207 26.52 -6.18 -7.18
CA LEU A 207 26.82 -5.05 -8.05
C LEU A 207 27.97 -4.19 -7.48
N ALA A 208 27.95 -3.92 -6.18
CA ALA A 208 29.02 -3.16 -5.52
C ALA A 208 30.37 -3.88 -5.63
N GLU A 209 30.42 -5.18 -5.38
CA GLU A 209 31.63 -6.01 -5.49
C GLU A 209 32.20 -6.08 -6.91
N LYS A 210 31.31 -6.04 -7.92
CA LYS A 210 31.71 -5.98 -9.33
C LYS A 210 32.12 -4.60 -9.81
N GLY A 211 32.09 -3.57 -8.94
CA GLY A 211 32.36 -2.16 -9.29
C GLY A 211 31.28 -1.50 -10.15
N GLN A 212 30.08 -2.10 -10.21
CA GLN A 212 28.93 -1.58 -10.97
C GLN A 212 28.05 -0.62 -10.16
N GLY A 213 28.44 -0.33 -8.92
CA GLY A 213 27.75 0.54 -7.99
C GLY A 213 26.51 -0.12 -7.35
N GLY A 214 26.54 -0.35 -6.05
CA GLY A 214 25.38 -0.79 -5.26
C GLY A 214 24.73 0.42 -4.59
N ARG A 215 23.38 0.56 -4.71
CA ARG A 215 22.65 1.71 -4.17
C ARG A 215 21.33 1.29 -3.56
N ILE A 216 21.12 1.63 -2.29
CA ILE A 216 19.87 1.41 -1.57
C ILE A 216 19.39 2.72 -0.95
N ILE A 217 18.11 3.05 -1.10
CA ILE A 217 17.45 4.13 -0.36
C ILE A 217 16.20 3.57 0.28
N LEU A 218 16.09 3.68 1.61
CA LEU A 218 14.92 3.19 2.34
C LEU A 218 14.29 4.33 3.14
N LYS A 219 13.07 4.71 2.76
CA LYS A 219 12.22 5.59 3.57
C LYS A 219 11.24 4.74 4.36
N MET A 220 11.22 4.88 5.67
CA MET A 220 10.42 4.07 6.59
C MET A 220 10.06 4.83 7.87
N ASN A 221 9.09 4.33 8.61
CA ASN A 221 8.69 4.96 9.87
C ASN A 221 9.62 4.62 11.03
N GLY A 222 10.14 3.41 11.08
CA GLY A 222 11.06 2.95 12.11
C GLY A 222 12.00 1.87 11.60
N LEU A 223 13.18 1.76 12.21
CA LEU A 223 14.18 0.72 11.94
C LEU A 223 14.70 0.19 13.27
N GLN A 224 14.12 -0.91 13.73
CA GLN A 224 14.41 -1.53 15.03
C GLN A 224 14.76 -3.02 14.90
N ASP A 225 14.44 -3.66 13.78
CA ASP A 225 14.69 -5.08 13.60
C ASP A 225 16.19 -5.37 13.48
N PRO A 226 16.77 -6.18 14.40
CA PRO A 226 18.21 -6.46 14.39
C PRO A 226 18.67 -7.16 13.11
N ALA A 227 17.87 -8.08 12.58
CA ALA A 227 18.26 -8.83 11.38
C ALA A 227 18.37 -7.91 10.16
N MET A 228 17.45 -6.95 10.00
CA MET A 228 17.55 -5.94 8.93
C MET A 228 18.74 -5.02 9.14
N ILE A 229 18.98 -4.57 10.37
CA ILE A 229 20.12 -3.70 10.69
C ILE A 229 21.44 -4.42 10.35
N ASP A 230 21.59 -5.69 10.72
CA ASP A 230 22.77 -6.50 10.41
C ASP A 230 22.95 -6.65 8.89
N ARG A 231 21.87 -6.87 8.14
CA ARG A 231 21.90 -6.94 6.67
C ARG A 231 22.35 -5.61 6.04
N LEU A 232 21.92 -4.47 6.56
CA LEU A 232 22.35 -3.15 6.08
C LEU A 232 23.83 -2.90 6.43
N TYR A 233 24.29 -3.32 7.61
CA TYR A 233 25.70 -3.26 7.97
C TYR A 233 26.56 -4.12 7.04
N GLU A 234 26.16 -5.36 6.76
CA GLU A 234 26.83 -6.24 5.81
C GLU A 234 26.93 -5.58 4.42
N ALA A 235 25.80 -5.07 3.90
CA ALA A 235 25.78 -4.39 2.60
C ALA A 235 26.73 -3.17 2.58
N SER A 236 26.75 -2.37 3.65
CA SER A 236 27.66 -1.23 3.78
C SER A 236 29.13 -1.67 3.75
N GLN A 237 29.50 -2.72 4.48
CA GLN A 237 30.85 -3.23 4.53
C GLN A 237 31.32 -3.76 3.16
N ARG A 238 30.40 -4.26 2.35
CA ARG A 238 30.62 -4.78 0.99
C ARG A 238 30.48 -3.71 -0.10
N GLY A 239 30.40 -2.42 0.28
CA GLY A 239 30.54 -1.27 -0.62
C GLY A 239 29.23 -0.66 -1.12
N VAL A 240 28.07 -1.15 -0.70
CA VAL A 240 26.78 -0.57 -1.07
C VAL A 240 26.59 0.79 -0.41
N GLN A 241 26.20 1.79 -1.19
CA GLN A 241 25.82 3.11 -0.69
C GLN A 241 24.36 3.12 -0.23
N ILE A 242 24.13 3.47 1.02
CA ILE A 242 22.82 3.34 1.66
C ILE A 242 22.37 4.68 2.24
N ASP A 243 21.20 5.15 1.81
CA ASP A 243 20.53 6.28 2.45
C ASP A 243 19.25 5.79 3.15
N LEU A 244 19.17 6.09 4.44
CA LEU A 244 18.01 5.79 5.26
C LEU A 244 17.28 7.10 5.62
N ILE A 245 15.98 7.15 5.35
CA ILE A 245 15.10 8.25 5.76
C ILE A 245 14.13 7.66 6.79
N VAL A 246 14.46 7.80 8.08
CA VAL A 246 13.71 7.17 9.17
C VAL A 246 13.02 8.23 10.01
N ARG A 247 11.68 8.24 10.00
CA ARG A 247 10.89 9.25 10.70
C ARG A 247 10.92 9.09 12.21
N GLY A 248 10.82 7.87 12.72
CA GLY A 248 10.69 7.54 14.13
C GLY A 248 11.97 6.96 14.72
N ILE A 249 11.83 5.85 15.45
CA ILE A 249 12.94 5.18 16.13
C ILE A 249 13.87 4.54 15.10
N CYS A 250 15.17 4.80 15.24
CA CYS A 250 16.22 4.17 14.45
C CYS A 250 17.27 3.59 15.41
N CYS A 251 17.40 2.27 15.43
CA CYS A 251 18.40 1.56 16.24
C CYS A 251 19.70 1.32 15.48
N LEU A 252 19.77 1.62 14.18
CA LEU A 252 20.99 1.57 13.39
C LEU A 252 21.89 2.74 13.74
N ILE A 253 23.17 2.50 13.97
CA ILE A 253 24.19 3.49 14.32
C ILE A 253 25.04 3.83 13.09
N PRO A 254 24.93 5.03 12.50
CA PRO A 254 25.78 5.45 11.40
C PRO A 254 27.16 5.88 11.87
N GLY A 255 28.11 6.01 10.92
CA GLY A 255 29.44 6.57 11.18
C GLY A 255 30.41 5.61 11.87
N GLN A 256 30.10 4.34 11.99
CA GLN A 256 30.98 3.31 12.49
C GLN A 256 31.75 2.64 11.31
N PRO A 257 32.84 1.90 11.55
CA PRO A 257 33.55 1.21 10.48
C PRO A 257 32.66 0.28 9.65
N TYR A 258 31.66 -0.34 10.28
CA TYR A 258 30.70 -1.24 9.63
C TYR A 258 29.52 -0.51 8.96
N SER A 259 29.33 0.77 9.24
CA SER A 259 28.26 1.61 8.67
C SER A 259 28.79 2.84 7.92
N ARG A 260 30.04 2.84 7.47
CA ARG A 260 30.68 3.99 6.79
C ARG A 260 29.99 4.45 5.52
N ASN A 261 29.26 3.55 4.85
CA ASN A 261 28.51 3.83 3.63
C ASN A 261 27.02 4.05 3.91
N ILE A 262 26.60 4.17 5.18
CA ILE A 262 25.21 4.42 5.57
C ILE A 262 25.06 5.85 6.05
N ARG A 263 24.15 6.59 5.42
CA ARG A 263 23.67 7.88 5.89
C ARG A 263 22.25 7.73 6.41
N VAL A 264 22.00 8.28 7.60
CA VAL A 264 20.66 8.30 8.21
C VAL A 264 20.18 9.74 8.29
N THR A 265 18.99 10.00 7.77
CA THR A 265 18.33 11.29 7.80
C THR A 265 16.90 11.16 8.35
N ARG A 266 16.36 12.29 8.79
CA ARG A 266 14.97 12.38 9.27
C ARG A 266 14.33 13.61 8.66
N ILE A 267 13.10 13.48 8.19
CA ILE A 267 12.28 14.60 7.72
C ILE A 267 11.22 14.89 8.78
N VAL A 268 11.22 16.13 9.27
CA VAL A 268 10.21 16.65 10.19
C VAL A 268 9.78 17.99 9.64
N ASP A 269 8.55 18.07 9.16
CA ASP A 269 7.98 19.27 8.56
C ASP A 269 6.46 19.32 8.83
N THR A 270 5.74 20.15 8.08
CA THR A 270 4.30 20.40 8.19
C THR A 270 3.47 19.11 8.11
N PHE A 271 3.85 18.20 7.21
CA PHE A 271 3.14 16.94 7.02
C PHE A 271 3.89 15.77 7.64
N LEU A 272 3.13 14.82 8.19
CA LEU A 272 3.71 13.60 8.72
C LEU A 272 4.20 12.70 7.58
N GLU A 273 5.51 12.49 7.49
CA GLU A 273 6.15 11.63 6.48
C GLU A 273 5.80 10.15 6.73
N HIS A 274 4.69 9.70 6.13
CA HIS A 274 4.09 8.40 6.45
C HIS A 274 4.34 7.33 5.39
N ALA A 275 4.52 7.71 4.12
CA ALA A 275 4.80 6.76 3.05
C ALA A 275 6.13 6.03 3.27
N ARG A 276 6.14 4.71 3.05
CA ARG A 276 7.36 3.91 2.95
C ARG A 276 7.69 3.74 1.49
N VAL A 277 8.93 4.02 1.14
CA VAL A 277 9.43 3.91 -0.23
C VAL A 277 10.82 3.28 -0.19
N TRP A 278 11.02 2.23 -0.97
CA TRP A 278 12.29 1.54 -1.09
C TRP A 278 12.79 1.61 -2.53
N TYR A 279 14.04 1.95 -2.67
CA TYR A 279 14.72 2.07 -3.95
C TYR A 279 15.98 1.20 -3.94
N PHE A 280 16.13 0.41 -5.00
CA PHE A 280 17.32 -0.38 -5.28
C PHE A 280 17.85 0.01 -6.65
N GLY A 281 19.15 0.34 -6.74
CA GLY A 281 19.77 0.94 -7.92
C GLY A 281 19.82 0.03 -9.14
N ASN A 282 20.01 -1.28 -8.94
CA ASN A 282 19.93 -2.32 -9.98
C ASN A 282 20.70 -1.94 -11.26
N ALA A 283 21.96 -1.51 -11.11
CA ALA A 283 22.86 -1.12 -12.21
C ALA A 283 22.25 -0.07 -13.19
N GLY A 284 21.53 0.92 -12.65
CA GLY A 284 20.91 1.99 -13.45
C GLY A 284 19.50 1.68 -13.96
N HIS A 285 18.95 0.51 -13.63
CA HIS A 285 17.56 0.13 -13.90
C HIS A 285 16.79 0.01 -12.57
N PRO A 286 16.50 1.10 -11.88
CA PRO A 286 16.07 1.07 -10.50
C PRO A 286 14.75 0.33 -10.31
N LYS A 287 14.67 -0.40 -9.19
CA LYS A 287 13.44 -0.99 -8.68
C LYS A 287 12.93 -0.15 -7.53
N ILE A 288 11.69 0.29 -7.63
CA ILE A 288 11.06 1.15 -6.63
C ILE A 288 9.82 0.46 -6.09
N TYR A 289 9.75 0.36 -4.78
CA TYR A 289 8.62 -0.21 -4.05
C TYR A 289 8.04 0.85 -3.13
N PHE A 290 6.74 0.89 -3.02
CA PHE A 290 6.07 1.70 -1.99
C PHE A 290 4.96 0.90 -1.32
N GLY A 291 4.67 1.24 -0.08
CA GLY A 291 3.66 0.50 0.67
C GLY A 291 3.49 1.01 2.09
N SER A 292 2.80 0.22 2.90
CA SER A 292 2.52 0.55 4.29
C SER A 292 3.34 -0.23 5.33
N PRO A 293 4.18 -1.24 5.00
CA PRO A 293 4.94 -1.96 6.01
C PRO A 293 6.16 -1.18 6.49
N ASP A 294 6.38 -1.18 7.81
CA ASP A 294 7.72 -1.11 8.37
C ASP A 294 8.31 -2.52 8.36
N TYR A 295 9.61 -2.66 8.55
CA TYR A 295 10.21 -3.99 8.67
C TYR A 295 9.56 -4.72 9.85
N PRO A 296 9.19 -6.01 9.71
CA PRO A 296 8.32 -6.68 10.66
C PRO A 296 8.92 -6.74 12.06
N ASP A 297 8.25 -6.08 12.99
CA ASP A 297 8.40 -6.36 14.41
C ASP A 297 8.00 -7.82 14.67
N ARG A 298 8.82 -8.56 15.41
CA ARG A 298 8.63 -9.98 15.73
C ARG A 298 7.32 -10.31 16.47
N VAL A 299 6.58 -9.29 16.92
CA VAL A 299 5.44 -9.46 17.84
C VAL A 299 4.07 -9.46 17.11
N PHE A 300 3.98 -8.91 15.89
CA PHE A 300 2.70 -8.86 15.17
C PHE A 300 2.86 -9.25 13.70
N VAL A 301 2.13 -10.28 13.29
CA VAL A 301 2.04 -10.70 11.89
C VAL A 301 1.14 -9.70 11.15
N TRP A 302 1.74 -8.83 10.35
CA TRP A 302 1.03 -7.80 9.58
C TRP A 302 0.78 -8.28 8.16
N TRP A 303 -0.43 -8.09 7.67
CA TRP A 303 -0.73 -8.17 6.25
C TRP A 303 -0.45 -6.83 5.59
N GLN A 304 0.65 -6.74 4.88
CA GLN A 304 1.10 -5.51 4.26
C GLN A 304 1.59 -5.82 2.85
N ALA A 305 1.36 -4.91 1.90
CA ALA A 305 1.76 -5.09 0.52
C ALA A 305 2.65 -3.94 0.04
N PHE A 306 3.72 -4.29 -0.66
CA PHE A 306 4.50 -3.40 -1.49
C PHE A 306 4.25 -3.70 -2.96
N ILE A 307 4.39 -2.69 -3.81
CA ILE A 307 4.24 -2.81 -5.25
C ILE A 307 5.53 -2.37 -5.93
N LEU A 308 5.84 -3.08 -7.00
CA LEU A 308 6.86 -2.75 -7.98
C LEU A 308 6.41 -1.61 -8.87
#